data_924bc258b7d8460f6ab3ea7d59a425e8
#
_entry.id   924bc258b7d8460f6ab3ea7d59a425e8
#
_cell.length_a   1.000
_cell.length_b   1.000
_cell.length_c   1.000
_cell.angle_alpha   90.00
_cell.angle_beta   90.00
_cell.angle_gamma   90.00
#
_symmetry.space_group_name_H-M   'P 1'
#
loop_
_entity.id
_entity.type
_entity.pdbx_description
1 polymer ?
#
loop_
_entity_poly.entity_id
_entity_poly.type
_entity_poly.pdbx_seq_one_letter_code
_entity_poly.pdbx_strand_id
1 'polypeptide(L)'
;MKLFVDVATKWELHNLLLKPLDQPPLNDIVGFCTRTERGEVAGIIGFYGRRHGNIEGHMRGIRRVWASEKLFEISLDFVYNTLQVNRITAGVYSWNEPSLKVLRRLGFRKEGVMREYKGGDDLVIMGMLRRECKYINNGTLTKTEKVHSNNQGE
;
A
#
# COMPACT_ATOMS: atom_id res chain seq x y z
N MET A 1 -7.12 16.30 -14.61
CA MET A 1 -7.02 14.94 -15.20
C MET A 1 -7.75 13.99 -14.29
N LYS A 2 -8.68 13.23 -14.85
CA LYS A 2 -9.44 12.22 -14.10
C LYS A 2 -8.64 10.91 -14.05
N LEU A 3 -8.55 10.32 -12.86
CA LEU A 3 -7.91 9.03 -12.63
C LEU A 3 -8.95 8.00 -12.21
N PHE A 4 -8.80 6.78 -12.71
CA PHE A 4 -9.63 5.63 -12.34
C PHE A 4 -8.75 4.61 -11.61
N VAL A 5 -9.31 3.96 -10.60
CA VAL A 5 -8.61 2.87 -9.90
C VAL A 5 -8.99 1.55 -10.56
N ASP A 6 -7.98 0.71 -10.79
CA ASP A 6 -8.13 -0.59 -11.43
C ASP A 6 -7.18 -1.61 -10.78
N VAL A 7 -7.45 -2.88 -11.00
CA VAL A 7 -6.52 -3.96 -10.65
C VAL A 7 -5.33 -3.90 -11.59
N ALA A 8 -4.14 -3.94 -11.05
CA ALA A 8 -2.92 -3.99 -11.86
C ALA A 8 -2.69 -5.41 -12.37
N THR A 9 -2.34 -5.54 -13.66
CA THR A 9 -1.96 -6.83 -14.25
C THR A 9 -0.59 -7.28 -13.74
N LYS A 10 -0.30 -8.57 -13.83
CA LYS A 10 1.03 -9.11 -13.48
C LYS A 10 2.14 -8.48 -14.32
N TRP A 11 1.89 -8.26 -15.61
CA TRP A 11 2.83 -7.57 -16.49
C TRP A 11 3.15 -6.15 -15.98
N GLU A 12 2.12 -5.40 -15.62
CA GLU A 12 2.28 -4.04 -15.08
C GLU A 12 3.05 -4.05 -13.75
N LEU A 13 2.71 -4.96 -12.85
CA LEU A 13 3.41 -5.09 -11.58
C LEU A 13 4.90 -5.44 -11.77
N HIS A 14 5.23 -6.35 -12.67
CA HIS A 14 6.61 -6.69 -12.96
C HIS A 14 7.37 -5.56 -13.66
N ASN A 15 6.80 -4.98 -14.70
CA ASN A 15 7.53 -4.04 -15.55
C ASN A 15 7.47 -2.59 -15.08
N LEU A 16 6.39 -2.18 -14.42
CA LEU A 16 6.21 -0.80 -13.96
C LEU A 16 6.57 -0.61 -12.49
N LEU A 17 6.53 -1.65 -11.68
CA LEU A 17 6.83 -1.56 -10.25
C LEU A 17 8.12 -2.28 -9.87
N LEU A 18 8.21 -3.60 -10.07
CA LEU A 18 9.35 -4.40 -9.58
C LEU A 18 10.65 -4.13 -10.34
N LYS A 19 10.61 -4.12 -11.66
CA LYS A 19 11.80 -3.91 -12.49
C LYS A 19 12.50 -2.56 -12.20
N PRO A 20 11.80 -1.43 -12.10
CA PRO A 20 12.42 -0.17 -11.70
C PRO A 20 13.00 -0.17 -10.29
N LEU A 21 12.52 -1.05 -9.40
CA LEU A 21 13.05 -1.25 -8.05
C LEU A 21 14.17 -2.30 -8.00
N ASP A 22 14.60 -2.80 -9.16
CA ASP A 22 15.62 -3.85 -9.27
C ASP A 22 15.23 -5.14 -8.54
N GLN A 23 13.93 -5.44 -8.54
CA GLN A 23 13.37 -6.64 -7.93
C GLN A 23 13.09 -7.70 -9.00
N PRO A 24 13.32 -8.99 -8.69
CA PRO A 24 12.96 -10.07 -9.60
C PRO A 24 11.45 -10.20 -9.76
N PRO A 25 10.98 -10.89 -10.82
CA PRO A 25 9.58 -11.25 -10.94
C PRO A 25 9.11 -12.08 -9.74
N LEU A 26 7.93 -11.75 -9.22
CA LEU A 26 7.31 -12.41 -8.06
C LEU A 26 5.95 -12.98 -8.46
N ASN A 27 5.73 -14.27 -8.19
CA ASN A 27 4.51 -14.96 -8.58
C ASN A 27 3.30 -14.59 -7.73
N ASP A 28 3.52 -14.23 -6.48
CA ASP A 28 2.49 -13.91 -5.49
C ASP A 28 2.12 -12.42 -5.44
N ILE A 29 2.69 -11.59 -6.31
CA ILE A 29 2.40 -10.15 -6.31
C ILE A 29 0.99 -9.88 -6.79
N VAL A 30 0.29 -9.04 -6.03
CA VAL A 30 -1.03 -8.48 -6.37
C VAL A 30 -0.99 -6.98 -6.17
N GLY A 31 -1.85 -6.25 -6.86
CA GLY A 31 -1.86 -4.80 -6.68
C GLY A 31 -2.91 -4.06 -7.48
N PHE A 32 -2.88 -2.75 -7.31
CA PHE A 32 -3.82 -1.82 -7.90
C PHE A 32 -3.07 -0.66 -8.54
N CYS A 33 -3.71 -0.01 -9.48
CA CYS A 33 -3.14 1.14 -10.16
C CYS A 33 -4.19 2.24 -10.37
N THR A 34 -3.71 3.44 -10.62
CA THR A 34 -4.53 4.50 -11.19
C THR A 34 -4.29 4.57 -12.68
N ARG A 35 -5.35 4.76 -13.45
CA ARG A 35 -5.30 4.93 -14.91
C ARG A 35 -5.85 6.28 -15.33
N THR A 36 -5.25 6.83 -16.36
CA THR A 36 -5.78 8.01 -17.05
C THR A 36 -7.00 7.61 -17.90
N GLU A 37 -7.70 8.60 -18.44
CA GLU A 37 -8.82 8.37 -19.38
C GLU A 37 -8.41 7.63 -20.65
N ARG A 38 -7.11 7.62 -20.98
CA ARG A 38 -6.54 6.85 -22.09
C ARG A 38 -6.12 5.44 -21.71
N GLY A 39 -6.35 5.03 -20.45
CA GLY A 39 -5.99 3.71 -19.94
C GLY A 39 -4.53 3.55 -19.52
N GLU A 40 -3.72 4.62 -19.59
CA GLU A 40 -2.30 4.57 -19.19
C GLU A 40 -2.16 4.54 -17.66
N VAL A 41 -1.24 3.74 -17.15
CA VAL A 41 -0.97 3.67 -15.71
C VAL A 41 -0.27 4.96 -15.25
N ALA A 42 -0.87 5.64 -14.28
CA ALA A 42 -0.33 6.84 -13.67
C ALA A 42 0.46 6.56 -12.38
N GLY A 43 0.05 5.55 -11.63
CA GLY A 43 0.72 5.07 -10.44
C GLY A 43 0.29 3.66 -10.10
N ILE A 44 1.12 2.95 -9.35
CA ILE A 44 0.92 1.53 -9.06
C ILE A 44 1.34 1.20 -7.64
N ILE A 45 0.57 0.34 -6.98
CA ILE A 45 0.86 -0.22 -5.67
C ILE A 45 0.80 -1.74 -5.79
N GLY A 46 1.81 -2.42 -5.25
CA GLY A 46 1.87 -3.88 -5.25
C GLY A 46 2.19 -4.42 -3.86
N PHE A 47 1.71 -5.62 -3.59
CA PHE A 47 1.91 -6.35 -2.34
C PHE A 47 2.35 -7.78 -2.62
N TYR A 48 3.31 -8.27 -1.84
CA TYR A 48 3.87 -9.62 -1.99
C TYR A 48 4.50 -10.12 -0.70
N GLY A 49 4.95 -11.37 -0.71
CA GLY A 49 5.70 -11.95 0.42
C GLY A 49 4.88 -12.10 1.69
N ARG A 50 3.61 -12.46 1.56
CA ARG A 50 2.75 -12.69 2.72
C ARG A 50 3.32 -13.80 3.60
N ARG A 51 3.62 -13.46 4.87
CA ARG A 51 4.19 -14.39 5.83
C ARG A 51 3.83 -13.96 7.25
N HIS A 52 3.30 -14.87 8.06
CA HIS A 52 2.96 -14.65 9.48
C HIS A 52 2.07 -13.42 9.74
N GLY A 53 1.16 -13.09 8.84
CA GLY A 53 0.31 -11.91 9.00
C GLY A 53 0.95 -10.61 8.54
N ASN A 54 2.17 -10.65 8.03
CA ASN A 54 2.86 -9.54 7.37
C ASN A 54 2.78 -9.67 5.85
N ILE A 55 2.73 -8.55 5.16
CA ILE A 55 2.91 -8.45 3.71
C ILE A 55 3.84 -7.28 3.40
N GLU A 56 4.63 -7.40 2.34
CA GLU A 56 5.45 -6.30 1.87
C GLU A 56 4.70 -5.49 0.82
N GLY A 57 4.81 -4.18 0.90
CA GLY A 57 4.18 -3.25 -0.02
C GLY A 57 5.21 -2.37 -0.73
N HIS A 58 4.95 -2.11 -2.01
CA HIS A 58 5.71 -1.15 -2.82
C HIS A 58 4.74 -0.25 -3.58
N MET A 59 5.17 0.98 -3.83
CA MET A 59 4.42 1.91 -4.65
C MET A 59 5.35 2.71 -5.56
N ARG A 60 4.83 3.11 -6.70
CA ARG A 60 5.55 3.97 -7.65
C ARG A 60 4.59 4.92 -8.34
N GLY A 61 4.89 6.20 -8.27
CA GLY A 61 4.27 7.21 -9.13
C GLY A 61 4.98 7.23 -10.48
N ILE A 62 4.22 7.14 -11.56
CA ILE A 62 4.72 7.20 -12.93
C ILE A 62 4.46 8.59 -13.51
N ARG A 63 3.32 9.17 -13.18
CA ARG A 63 2.96 10.54 -13.53
C ARG A 63 2.98 11.43 -12.30
N ARG A 64 3.13 12.73 -12.49
CA ARG A 64 3.16 13.71 -11.39
C ARG A 64 1.93 13.61 -10.49
N VAL A 65 0.75 13.47 -11.07
CA VAL A 65 -0.50 13.24 -10.34
C VAL A 65 -0.86 11.78 -10.52
N TRP A 66 -0.58 10.94 -9.54
CA TRP A 66 -0.83 9.51 -9.57
C TRP A 66 -1.59 8.98 -8.36
N ALA A 67 -1.33 9.60 -7.23
CA ALA A 67 -1.93 9.17 -5.98
C ALA A 67 -3.36 9.71 -5.86
N SER A 68 -4.27 8.82 -5.51
CA SER A 68 -5.63 9.19 -5.17
C SER A 68 -6.03 8.56 -3.85
N GLU A 69 -6.88 9.22 -3.09
CA GLU A 69 -7.46 8.67 -1.86
C GLU A 69 -8.11 7.31 -2.14
N LYS A 70 -8.79 7.17 -3.27
CA LYS A 70 -9.45 5.94 -3.68
C LYS A 70 -8.49 4.80 -3.93
N LEU A 71 -7.31 5.07 -4.49
CA LEU A 71 -6.27 4.05 -4.69
C LEU A 71 -5.80 3.48 -3.34
N PHE A 72 -5.51 4.35 -2.38
CA PHE A 72 -5.09 3.92 -1.04
C PHE A 72 -6.21 3.19 -0.30
N GLU A 73 -7.42 3.71 -0.34
CA GLU A 73 -8.59 3.09 0.28
C GLU A 73 -8.82 1.67 -0.23
N ILE A 74 -8.89 1.47 -1.54
CA ILE A 74 -9.10 0.15 -2.16
C ILE A 74 -7.93 -0.80 -1.86
N SER A 75 -6.70 -0.33 -2.02
CA SER A 75 -5.50 -1.15 -1.83
C SER A 75 -5.35 -1.61 -0.39
N LEU A 76 -5.53 -0.73 0.57
CA LEU A 76 -5.38 -1.02 2.00
C LEU A 76 -6.55 -1.83 2.54
N ASP A 77 -7.77 -1.56 2.09
CA ASP A 77 -8.93 -2.36 2.41
C ASP A 77 -8.75 -3.82 1.94
N PHE A 78 -8.31 -4.02 0.72
CA PHE A 78 -8.03 -5.35 0.18
C PHE A 78 -7.00 -6.11 1.04
N VAL A 79 -5.89 -5.48 1.37
CA VAL A 79 -4.82 -6.13 2.14
C VAL A 79 -5.26 -6.47 3.55
N TYR A 80 -5.89 -5.55 4.25
CA TYR A 80 -6.28 -5.75 5.63
C TYR A 80 -7.57 -6.56 5.80
N ASN A 81 -8.57 -6.35 4.95
CA ASN A 81 -9.89 -6.95 5.10
C ASN A 81 -10.09 -8.20 4.23
N THR A 82 -9.53 -8.27 3.03
CA THR A 82 -9.63 -9.46 2.16
C THR A 82 -8.50 -10.44 2.44
N LEU A 83 -7.25 -9.99 2.43
CA LEU A 83 -6.09 -10.84 2.75
C LEU A 83 -5.92 -11.08 4.25
N GLN A 84 -6.54 -10.25 5.08
CA GLN A 84 -6.52 -10.36 6.55
C GLN A 84 -5.12 -10.36 7.15
N VAL A 85 -4.22 -9.54 6.62
CA VAL A 85 -2.91 -9.34 7.23
C VAL A 85 -3.03 -8.42 8.46
N ASN A 86 -2.06 -8.51 9.35
CA ASN A 86 -1.99 -7.69 10.56
C ASN A 86 -1.12 -6.45 10.38
N ARG A 87 -0.18 -6.51 9.44
CA ARG A 87 0.77 -5.44 9.18
C ARG A 87 1.24 -5.42 7.73
N ILE A 88 1.66 -4.24 7.30
CA ILE A 88 2.36 -4.02 6.03
C ILE A 88 3.75 -3.50 6.34
N THR A 89 4.76 -4.06 5.70
CA THR A 89 6.14 -3.57 5.77
C THR A 89 6.50 -2.93 4.43
N ALA A 90 7.16 -1.78 4.48
CA ALA A 90 7.67 -1.09 3.30
C ALA A 90 9.11 -0.63 3.53
N GLY A 91 9.97 -0.81 2.54
CA GLY A 91 11.34 -0.29 2.56
C GLY A 91 11.47 0.92 1.63
N VAL A 92 12.05 1.98 2.12
CA VAL A 92 12.25 3.23 1.36
C VAL A 92 13.65 3.74 1.57
N TYR A 93 14.36 4.10 0.49
CA TYR A 93 15.67 4.73 0.63
C TYR A 93 15.57 6.03 1.43
N SER A 94 16.53 6.27 2.31
CA SER A 94 16.53 7.41 3.24
C SER A 94 16.47 8.78 2.55
N TRP A 95 16.97 8.87 1.32
CA TRP A 95 16.91 10.09 0.51
C TRP A 95 15.55 10.33 -0.16
N ASN A 96 14.66 9.32 -0.20
CA ASN A 96 13.37 9.42 -0.88
C ASN A 96 12.30 10.02 0.06
N GLU A 97 12.48 11.27 0.42
CA GLU A 97 11.58 11.98 1.33
C GLU A 97 10.13 12.06 0.84
N PRO A 98 9.84 12.24 -0.48
CA PRO A 98 8.44 12.21 -0.95
C PRO A 98 7.72 10.90 -0.62
N SER A 99 8.36 9.75 -0.81
CA SER A 99 7.78 8.45 -0.47
C SER A 99 7.60 8.27 1.04
N LEU A 100 8.58 8.66 1.84
CA LEU A 100 8.49 8.63 3.30
C LEU A 100 7.32 9.48 3.80
N LYS A 101 7.13 10.66 3.22
CA LYS A 101 6.03 11.56 3.57
C LYS A 101 4.66 10.94 3.26
N VAL A 102 4.50 10.31 2.10
CA VAL A 102 3.27 9.60 1.74
C VAL A 102 2.99 8.47 2.72
N LEU A 103 3.99 7.65 3.04
CA LEU A 103 3.82 6.54 3.98
C LEU A 103 3.41 7.01 5.36
N ARG A 104 4.03 8.07 5.90
CA ARG A 104 3.63 8.65 7.19
C ARG A 104 2.18 9.12 7.18
N ARG A 105 1.75 9.75 6.10
CA ARG A 105 0.36 10.21 5.93
C ARG A 105 -0.63 9.05 5.93
N LEU A 106 -0.26 7.90 5.38
CA LEU A 106 -1.08 6.68 5.38
C LEU A 106 -1.19 6.04 6.77
N GLY A 107 -0.24 6.28 7.65
CA GLY A 107 -0.19 5.71 8.99
C GLY A 107 1.04 4.86 9.28
N PHE A 108 1.98 4.75 8.35
CA PHE A 108 3.23 4.03 8.55
C PHE A 108 4.13 4.77 9.57
N ARG A 109 4.87 3.99 10.33
CA ARG A 109 5.88 4.46 11.29
C ARG A 109 7.24 3.87 10.95
N LYS A 110 8.29 4.63 11.20
CA LYS A 110 9.66 4.15 11.09
C LYS A 110 9.93 3.09 12.17
N GLU A 111 10.42 1.94 11.75
CA GLU A 111 10.77 0.83 12.65
C GLU A 111 12.27 0.56 12.70
N GLY A 112 13.02 1.00 11.71
CA GLY A 112 14.46 0.82 11.69
C GLY A 112 15.11 1.32 10.42
N VAL A 113 16.42 1.10 10.35
CA VAL A 113 17.24 1.46 9.20
C VAL A 113 18.20 0.30 8.91
N MET A 114 18.23 -0.12 7.65
CA MET A 114 19.27 -1.01 7.15
C MET A 114 20.36 -0.14 6.50
N ARG A 115 21.49 -0.03 7.18
CA ARG A 115 22.61 0.81 6.73
C ARG A 115 23.28 0.19 5.50
N GLU A 116 23.65 1.02 4.54
CA GLU A 116 24.36 0.62 3.32
C GLU A 116 23.68 -0.56 2.59
N TYR A 117 22.36 -0.50 2.51
CA TYR A 117 21.54 -1.55 1.90
C TYR A 117 21.87 -1.76 0.41
N LYS A 118 22.08 -0.66 -0.32
CA LYS A 118 22.44 -0.72 -1.73
C LYS A 118 23.27 0.51 -2.12
N GLY A 119 24.47 0.30 -2.66
CA GLY A 119 25.32 1.36 -3.19
C GLY A 119 25.67 2.45 -2.18
N GLY A 120 25.76 2.12 -0.90
CA GLY A 120 25.98 3.07 0.19
C GLY A 120 24.71 3.77 0.69
N ASP A 121 23.57 3.54 0.07
CA ASP A 121 22.29 4.12 0.51
C ASP A 121 21.67 3.29 1.64
N ASP A 122 21.13 3.98 2.64
CA ASP A 122 20.39 3.36 3.73
C ASP A 122 18.94 3.12 3.31
N LEU A 123 18.38 1.99 3.76
CA LEU A 123 16.97 1.67 3.60
C LEU A 123 16.24 1.89 4.93
N VAL A 124 15.25 2.76 4.92
CA VAL A 124 14.36 2.97 6.07
C VAL A 124 13.25 1.92 6.02
N ILE A 125 13.08 1.17 7.11
CA ILE A 125 12.00 0.21 7.26
C ILE A 125 10.82 0.90 7.92
N MET A 126 9.70 0.90 7.21
CA MET A 126 8.43 1.45 7.64
C MET A 126 7.43 0.32 7.86
N GLY A 127 6.64 0.41 8.92
CA GLY A 127 5.60 -0.57 9.21
C GLY A 127 4.28 0.10 9.56
N MET A 128 3.18 -0.56 9.22
CA MET A 128 1.85 -0.10 9.59
C MET A 128 1.03 -1.30 10.09
N LEU A 129 0.58 -1.22 11.33
CA LEU A 129 -0.36 -2.18 11.87
C LEU A 129 -1.78 -1.84 11.39
N ARG A 130 -2.64 -2.86 11.33
CA ARG A 130 -4.05 -2.67 10.96
C ARG A 130 -4.69 -1.50 11.69
N ARG A 131 -4.54 -1.40 13.01
CA ARG A 131 -5.13 -0.32 13.83
C ARG A 131 -4.56 1.07 13.57
N GLU A 132 -3.44 1.17 12.86
CA GLU A 132 -2.78 2.43 12.53
C GLU A 132 -3.19 2.95 11.15
N CYS A 133 -3.82 2.12 10.33
CA CYS A 133 -4.26 2.49 8.99
C CYS A 133 -5.42 3.48 9.04
N LYS A 134 -5.25 4.65 8.43
CA LYS A 134 -6.24 5.72 8.42
C LYS A 134 -7.35 5.53 7.38
N TYR A 135 -7.19 4.57 6.48
CA TYR A 135 -8.09 4.34 5.34
C TYR A 135 -9.05 3.17 5.52
N ILE A 136 -9.00 2.49 6.65
CA ILE A 136 -9.90 1.37 6.97
C ILE A 136 -10.54 1.56 8.35
N ASN A 137 -11.69 0.91 8.56
CA ASN A 137 -12.36 0.90 9.86
C ASN A 137 -11.72 -0.15 10.79
N ASN A 138 -10.82 0.30 11.66
CA ASN A 138 -10.13 -0.55 12.61
C ASN A 138 -10.93 -0.73 13.92
N GLY A 139 -11.83 -1.72 13.95
CA GLY A 139 -12.62 -2.03 15.12
C GLY A 139 -13.72 -0.99 15.44
N THR A 140 -13.93 0.00 14.58
CA THR A 140 -15.09 0.89 14.66
C THR A 140 -16.25 0.19 13.99
N LEU A 141 -17.35 -0.03 14.72
CA LEU A 141 -18.57 -0.61 14.17
C LEU A 141 -19.09 0.27 13.03
N THR A 142 -19.52 -0.36 11.95
CA THR A 142 -20.26 0.33 10.89
C THR A 142 -21.54 0.92 11.47
N LYS A 143 -22.15 1.90 10.77
CA LYS A 143 -23.44 2.45 11.20
C LYS A 143 -24.49 1.35 11.39
N THR A 144 -24.48 0.31 10.55
CA THR A 144 -25.40 -0.83 10.62
C THR A 144 -25.16 -1.67 11.87
N GLU A 145 -23.89 -1.97 12.18
CA GLU A 145 -23.52 -2.72 13.38
C GLU A 145 -23.86 -1.96 14.67
N LYS A 146 -23.69 -0.62 14.67
CA LYS A 146 -24.09 0.24 15.81
C LYS A 146 -25.58 0.20 16.06
N VAL A 147 -26.40 0.19 15.02
CA VAL A 147 -27.87 0.08 15.17
C VAL A 147 -28.24 -1.28 15.77
N HIS A 148 -27.62 -2.37 15.35
CA HIS A 148 -27.89 -3.70 15.91
C HIS A 148 -27.44 -3.83 17.37
N SER A 149 -26.31 -3.23 17.76
CA SER A 149 -25.83 -3.28 19.15
C SER A 149 -26.72 -2.50 20.11
N ASN A 150 -27.39 -1.43 19.63
CA ASN A 150 -28.34 -0.66 20.45
C ASN A 150 -29.68 -1.37 20.67
N ASN A 151 -30.04 -2.34 19.83
CA ASN A 151 -31.27 -3.11 19.97
C ASN A 151 -31.13 -4.37 20.86
N GLN A 152 -29.94 -4.70 21.33
CA GLN A 152 -29.67 -5.81 22.23
C GLN A 152 -29.56 -5.37 23.72
N GLY A 153 -29.79 -4.09 23.99
CA GLY A 153 -29.68 -3.48 25.32
C GLY A 153 -31.03 -3.16 26.00
N GLU A 154 -32.13 -3.76 25.55
CA GLU A 154 -33.45 -3.67 26.26
C GLU A 154 -33.85 -5.01 26.82
#